data_b4f458fb4f3a401d0bff53dae05451d6
#
_entry.id   b4f458fb4f3a401d0bff53dae05451d6
#
_cell.length_a   1.000
_cell.length_b   1.000
_cell.length_c   1.000
_cell.angle_alpha   90.00
_cell.angle_beta   90.00
_cell.angle_gamma   90.00
#
_symmetry.space_group_name_H-M   'P 1'
#
loop_
_entity.id
_entity.type
_entity.pdbx_description
1 polymer ?
#
loop_
_entity_poly.entity_id
_entity_poly.type
_entity_poly.pdbx_seq_one_letter_code
_entity_poly.pdbx_strand_id
1 'polypeptide(L)'
;MQIYQSLTPICAPQGSAVALGYFDGVHCGHRAVLGAAVACARARGLTAAAFTFALPAGSTLKGGRILSPEQKHARVEALDIEEYQEAPFEAFRALTPEDFVQKVLVGCVNARELFCGDNFTFGARAAGNVERLRELCAPLGIGVHIVPMAQYKGQTVSSTRIRAALEEGRLDDANAMLGAPYAIDWPVVHGKGIGSGKLGTPTLNQNYPAAALQPCAGVYLTRIYLDGAWRPAATGIGKRPTVDSSADAAVTCETYVPDFSGNVYGQQPTLEFHKYFCPVRKFNSLDELAALIHHAADESKAYFDKCKR
;
A
#
# COMPACT_ATOMS: atom_id res chain seq x y z
N MET A 1 -11.13 10.84 -8.89
CA MET A 1 -11.61 9.44 -9.00
C MET A 1 -12.89 9.27 -8.19
N GLN A 2 -13.96 8.73 -8.78
CA GLN A 2 -15.19 8.37 -8.05
C GLN A 2 -15.06 6.96 -7.46
N ILE A 3 -15.40 6.77 -6.18
CA ILE A 3 -15.26 5.49 -5.46
C ILE A 3 -16.65 4.93 -5.15
N TYR A 4 -16.88 3.66 -5.49
CA TYR A 4 -18.12 2.91 -5.24
C TYR A 4 -17.84 1.78 -4.26
N GLN A 5 -18.45 1.81 -3.10
CA GLN A 5 -18.27 0.83 -2.02
C GLN A 5 -19.34 -0.27 -2.00
N SER A 6 -20.08 -0.43 -3.09
CA SER A 6 -21.11 -1.46 -3.27
C SER A 6 -21.20 -1.86 -4.73
N LEU A 7 -21.81 -3.01 -5.06
CA LEU A 7 -22.04 -3.42 -6.45
C LEU A 7 -23.16 -2.57 -7.08
N THR A 8 -22.84 -1.33 -7.40
CA THR A 8 -23.73 -0.38 -8.10
C THR A 8 -23.10 -0.01 -9.45
N PRO A 9 -23.92 0.30 -10.47
CA PRO A 9 -23.40 0.74 -11.76
C PRO A 9 -22.51 1.99 -11.61
N ILE A 10 -21.32 1.96 -12.23
CA ILE A 10 -20.45 3.13 -12.35
C ILE A 10 -20.93 4.08 -13.47
N CYS A 11 -20.44 5.31 -13.46
CA CYS A 11 -20.74 6.28 -14.51
C CYS A 11 -19.84 6.05 -15.75
N ALA A 12 -20.23 5.11 -16.63
CA ALA A 12 -19.50 4.79 -17.85
C ALA A 12 -20.46 4.67 -19.06
N PRO A 13 -21.04 5.77 -19.56
CA PRO A 13 -22.09 5.73 -20.59
C PRO A 13 -21.63 5.14 -21.91
N GLN A 14 -20.35 5.30 -22.29
CA GLN A 14 -19.73 4.72 -23.50
C GLN A 14 -19.14 3.33 -23.24
N GLY A 15 -19.24 2.82 -22.01
CA GLY A 15 -18.56 1.64 -21.55
C GLY A 15 -17.21 1.96 -20.91
N SER A 16 -16.58 0.96 -20.33
CA SER A 16 -15.33 1.13 -19.58
C SER A 16 -14.22 0.19 -20.05
N ALA A 17 -12.97 0.64 -19.87
CA ALA A 17 -11.77 -0.18 -19.88
C ALA A 17 -11.38 -0.45 -18.43
N VAL A 18 -11.48 -1.70 -17.99
CA VAL A 18 -11.46 -2.07 -16.57
C VAL A 18 -10.20 -2.85 -16.21
N ALA A 19 -9.43 -2.34 -15.24
CA ALA A 19 -8.38 -3.08 -14.60
C ALA A 19 -8.96 -3.98 -13.49
N LEU A 20 -8.64 -5.28 -13.50
CA LEU A 20 -9.12 -6.27 -12.54
C LEU A 20 -7.99 -6.68 -11.60
N GLY A 21 -8.18 -6.54 -10.28
CA GLY A 21 -7.18 -6.96 -9.30
C GLY A 21 -7.50 -6.55 -7.87
N TYR A 22 -6.75 -7.09 -6.90
CA TYR A 22 -6.86 -6.66 -5.50
C TYR A 22 -6.09 -5.37 -5.20
N PHE A 23 -5.03 -5.10 -5.97
CA PHE A 23 -4.21 -3.90 -5.96
C PHE A 23 -3.57 -3.54 -4.60
N ASP A 24 -3.35 -4.51 -3.72
CA ASP A 24 -2.62 -4.26 -2.47
C ASP A 24 -1.15 -3.93 -2.76
N GLY A 25 -0.72 -2.76 -2.29
CA GLY A 25 0.59 -2.17 -2.56
C GLY A 25 0.68 -1.32 -3.83
N VAL A 26 -0.27 -1.43 -4.79
CA VAL A 26 -0.22 -0.74 -6.10
C VAL A 26 1.19 -0.82 -6.72
N HIS A 27 1.80 -2.01 -6.66
CA HIS A 27 3.17 -2.29 -7.09
C HIS A 27 3.34 -2.23 -8.61
N CYS A 28 4.56 -2.31 -9.11
CA CYS A 28 4.88 -2.18 -10.55
C CYS A 28 3.98 -3.04 -11.46
N GLY A 29 3.65 -4.29 -11.09
CA GLY A 29 2.72 -5.14 -11.84
C GLY A 29 1.28 -4.60 -11.83
N HIS A 30 0.78 -4.11 -10.70
CA HIS A 30 -0.54 -3.48 -10.60
C HIS A 30 -0.59 -2.20 -11.45
N ARG A 31 0.46 -1.37 -11.38
CA ARG A 31 0.56 -0.13 -12.19
C ARG A 31 0.54 -0.42 -13.68
N ALA A 32 1.15 -1.52 -14.13
CA ALA A 32 1.09 -1.95 -15.53
C ALA A 32 -0.34 -2.29 -15.97
N VAL A 33 -1.10 -3.03 -15.14
CA VAL A 33 -2.50 -3.38 -15.43
C VAL A 33 -3.39 -2.14 -15.44
N LEU A 34 -3.29 -1.28 -14.42
CA LEU A 34 -4.04 -0.03 -14.33
C LEU A 34 -3.71 0.92 -15.48
N GLY A 35 -2.42 1.10 -15.80
CA GLY A 35 -1.97 1.94 -16.90
C GLY A 35 -2.41 1.45 -18.27
N ALA A 36 -2.47 0.13 -18.49
CA ALA A 36 -2.98 -0.44 -19.74
C ALA A 36 -4.48 -0.15 -19.91
N ALA A 37 -5.27 -0.24 -18.85
CA ALA A 37 -6.69 0.12 -18.88
C ALA A 37 -6.88 1.61 -19.21
N VAL A 38 -6.13 2.49 -18.58
CA VAL A 38 -6.15 3.95 -18.82
C VAL A 38 -5.74 4.28 -20.26
N ALA A 39 -4.68 3.65 -20.77
CA ALA A 39 -4.23 3.87 -22.15
C ALA A 39 -5.29 3.45 -23.17
N CYS A 40 -5.94 2.30 -22.95
CA CYS A 40 -7.04 1.83 -23.79
C CYS A 40 -8.27 2.75 -23.70
N ALA A 41 -8.64 3.18 -22.49
CA ALA A 41 -9.76 4.10 -22.29
C ALA A 41 -9.58 5.39 -23.09
N ARG A 42 -8.40 6.01 -23.00
CA ARG A 42 -8.05 7.23 -23.75
C ARG A 42 -8.09 7.01 -25.28
N ALA A 43 -7.56 5.88 -25.74
CA ALA A 43 -7.51 5.58 -27.18
C ALA A 43 -8.91 5.31 -27.80
N ARG A 44 -9.85 4.82 -27.00
CA ARG A 44 -11.18 4.37 -27.49
C ARG A 44 -12.35 5.24 -27.01
N GLY A 45 -12.09 6.30 -26.25
CA GLY A 45 -13.14 7.15 -25.67
C GLY A 45 -13.99 6.42 -24.62
N LEU A 46 -13.40 5.46 -23.90
CA LEU A 46 -14.03 4.72 -22.82
C LEU A 46 -13.69 5.36 -21.47
N THR A 47 -14.45 5.03 -20.41
CA THR A 47 -14.13 5.40 -19.04
C THR A 47 -13.01 4.50 -18.49
N ALA A 48 -11.97 5.08 -17.90
CA ALA A 48 -10.91 4.34 -17.23
C ALA A 48 -11.40 3.87 -15.87
N ALA A 49 -11.55 2.55 -15.68
CA ALA A 49 -12.11 1.98 -14.48
C ALA A 49 -11.19 0.93 -13.85
N ALA A 50 -11.35 0.73 -12.54
CA ALA A 50 -10.75 -0.41 -11.84
C ALA A 50 -11.82 -1.12 -11.00
N PHE A 51 -11.79 -2.44 -11.02
CA PHE A 51 -12.59 -3.29 -10.14
C PHE A 51 -11.68 -4.00 -9.14
N THR A 52 -11.99 -3.80 -7.87
CA THR A 52 -11.34 -4.42 -6.73
C THR A 52 -12.37 -4.76 -5.67
N PHE A 53 -11.90 -5.16 -4.49
CA PHE A 53 -12.79 -5.46 -3.37
C PHE A 53 -12.21 -5.03 -2.04
N ALA A 54 -13.10 -4.72 -1.11
CA ALA A 54 -12.81 -4.50 0.29
C ALA A 54 -12.99 -5.81 1.08
N LEU A 55 -12.05 -6.08 1.98
CA LEU A 55 -12.18 -7.13 2.99
C LEU A 55 -12.79 -6.55 4.27
N PRO A 56 -13.49 -7.36 5.09
CA PRO A 56 -13.96 -6.93 6.39
C PRO A 56 -12.83 -6.29 7.23
N ALA A 57 -13.20 -5.37 8.11
CA ALA A 57 -12.24 -4.72 9.00
C ALA A 57 -11.47 -5.77 9.82
N GLY A 58 -10.15 -5.61 9.89
CA GLY A 58 -9.26 -6.57 10.56
C GLY A 58 -8.92 -7.84 9.77
N SER A 59 -9.56 -8.07 8.61
CA SER A 59 -9.28 -9.21 7.75
C SER A 59 -8.18 -8.89 6.73
N THR A 60 -7.40 -9.92 6.37
CA THR A 60 -6.39 -9.88 5.32
C THR A 60 -6.44 -11.15 4.48
N LEU A 61 -6.12 -11.09 3.19
CA LEU A 61 -6.07 -12.29 2.35
C LEU A 61 -4.83 -13.14 2.61
N LYS A 62 -3.67 -12.50 2.82
CA LYS A 62 -2.37 -13.16 2.90
C LYS A 62 -1.39 -12.32 3.73
N GLY A 63 -1.69 -12.06 4.99
CA GLY A 63 -0.87 -11.20 5.85
C GLY A 63 -1.34 -9.73 5.85
N GLY A 64 -0.61 -8.84 6.53
CA GLY A 64 -0.97 -7.43 6.70
C GLY A 64 -1.07 -6.66 5.38
N ARG A 65 -1.92 -5.63 5.35
CA ARG A 65 -2.05 -4.73 4.19
C ARG A 65 -0.78 -3.91 4.02
N ILE A 66 -0.30 -3.81 2.79
CA ILE A 66 0.90 -3.02 2.46
C ILE A 66 0.57 -1.51 2.53
N LEU A 67 -0.64 -1.13 2.09
CA LEU A 67 -1.12 0.25 2.09
C LEU A 67 -2.40 0.39 2.91
N SER A 68 -2.63 1.57 3.48
CA SER A 68 -3.97 1.95 3.95
C SER A 68 -4.95 2.04 2.78
N PRO A 69 -6.28 1.97 3.02
CA PRO A 69 -7.26 2.22 1.97
C PRO A 69 -7.06 3.58 1.30
N GLU A 70 -6.79 4.61 2.08
CA GLU A 70 -6.57 5.99 1.64
C GLU A 70 -5.35 6.10 0.73
N GLN A 71 -4.24 5.48 1.12
CA GLN A 71 -3.03 5.40 0.29
C GLN A 71 -3.26 4.62 -1.00
N LYS A 72 -4.01 3.51 -0.95
CA LYS A 72 -4.37 2.73 -2.14
C LYS A 72 -5.19 3.60 -3.11
N HIS A 73 -6.21 4.29 -2.61
CA HIS A 73 -7.06 5.19 -3.41
C HIS A 73 -6.22 6.30 -4.06
N ALA A 74 -5.40 7.00 -3.29
CA ALA A 74 -4.54 8.07 -3.80
C ALA A 74 -3.56 7.58 -4.88
N ARG A 75 -2.96 6.38 -4.70
CA ARG A 75 -2.07 5.80 -5.70
C ARG A 75 -2.78 5.35 -6.98
N VAL A 76 -4.00 4.87 -6.88
CA VAL A 76 -4.81 4.49 -8.06
C VAL A 76 -5.29 5.74 -8.79
N GLU A 77 -5.75 6.77 -8.07
CA GLU A 77 -6.16 8.06 -8.63
C GLU A 77 -5.02 8.74 -9.39
N ALA A 78 -3.79 8.70 -8.85
CA ALA A 78 -2.59 9.24 -9.50
C ALA A 78 -2.21 8.51 -10.81
N LEU A 79 -2.87 7.41 -11.14
CA LEU A 79 -2.75 6.69 -12.42
C LEU A 79 -3.89 7.03 -13.39
N ASP A 80 -4.69 8.07 -13.11
CA ASP A 80 -5.80 8.55 -13.92
C ASP A 80 -6.95 7.54 -14.09
N ILE A 81 -7.19 6.69 -13.10
CA ILE A 81 -8.43 5.92 -12.99
C ILE A 81 -9.56 6.90 -12.60
N GLU A 82 -10.65 6.87 -13.37
CA GLU A 82 -11.80 7.75 -13.19
C GLU A 82 -12.84 7.13 -12.25
N GLU A 83 -13.12 5.81 -12.45
CA GLU A 83 -14.14 5.07 -11.72
C GLU A 83 -13.52 3.88 -10.97
N TYR A 84 -13.71 3.83 -9.66
CA TYR A 84 -13.10 2.81 -8.79
C TYR A 84 -14.17 2.04 -8.04
N GLN A 85 -14.43 0.80 -8.49
CA GLN A 85 -15.38 -0.10 -7.87
C GLN A 85 -14.67 -0.94 -6.81
N GLU A 86 -14.88 -0.64 -5.52
CA GLU A 86 -14.33 -1.38 -4.37
C GLU A 86 -15.47 -2.01 -3.56
N ALA A 87 -16.13 -3.01 -4.12
CA ALA A 87 -17.25 -3.68 -3.47
C ALA A 87 -16.80 -4.57 -2.28
N PRO A 88 -17.62 -4.76 -1.24
CA PRO A 88 -17.34 -5.76 -0.23
C PRO A 88 -17.19 -7.16 -0.84
N PHE A 89 -16.13 -7.89 -0.48
CA PHE A 89 -15.85 -9.22 -1.04
C PHE A 89 -17.04 -10.19 -0.86
N GLU A 90 -17.73 -10.09 0.25
CA GLU A 90 -18.92 -10.91 0.56
C GLU A 90 -20.07 -10.73 -0.44
N ALA A 91 -20.15 -9.56 -1.12
CA ALA A 91 -21.22 -9.25 -2.06
C ALA A 91 -21.14 -10.10 -3.36
N PHE A 92 -19.97 -10.63 -3.70
CA PHE A 92 -19.79 -11.37 -4.96
C PHE A 92 -18.96 -12.66 -4.85
N ARG A 93 -18.41 -12.99 -3.66
CA ARG A 93 -17.57 -14.19 -3.48
C ARG A 93 -18.26 -15.51 -3.81
N ALA A 94 -19.60 -15.55 -3.74
CA ALA A 94 -20.41 -16.72 -4.03
C ALA A 94 -20.88 -16.80 -5.48
N LEU A 95 -20.64 -15.79 -6.30
CA LEU A 95 -21.05 -15.76 -7.70
C LEU A 95 -20.26 -16.81 -8.51
N THR A 96 -20.97 -17.52 -9.40
CA THR A 96 -20.29 -18.34 -10.42
C THR A 96 -19.46 -17.46 -11.36
N PRO A 97 -18.52 -18.00 -12.14
CA PRO A 97 -17.82 -17.24 -13.15
C PRO A 97 -18.75 -16.52 -14.12
N GLU A 98 -19.84 -17.18 -14.55
CA GLU A 98 -20.87 -16.64 -15.44
C GLU A 98 -21.60 -15.45 -14.79
N ASP A 99 -22.05 -15.63 -13.57
CA ASP A 99 -22.74 -14.59 -12.80
C ASP A 99 -21.83 -13.39 -12.52
N PHE A 100 -20.54 -13.62 -12.25
CA PHE A 100 -19.57 -12.53 -12.05
C PHE A 100 -19.43 -11.71 -13.34
N VAL A 101 -19.31 -12.36 -14.51
CA VAL A 101 -19.24 -11.64 -15.79
C VAL A 101 -20.53 -10.85 -16.03
N GLN A 102 -21.70 -11.45 -15.88
CA GLN A 102 -22.97 -10.80 -16.17
C GLN A 102 -23.34 -9.70 -15.18
N LYS A 103 -23.23 -9.97 -13.88
CA LYS A 103 -23.71 -9.05 -12.84
C LYS A 103 -22.67 -7.97 -12.52
N VAL A 104 -21.38 -8.31 -12.52
CA VAL A 104 -20.32 -7.39 -12.14
C VAL A 104 -19.71 -6.71 -13.38
N LEU A 105 -19.16 -7.48 -14.32
CA LEU A 105 -18.42 -6.89 -15.44
C LEU A 105 -19.34 -6.19 -16.44
N VAL A 106 -20.50 -6.76 -16.73
CA VAL A 106 -21.50 -6.11 -17.60
C VAL A 106 -22.37 -5.14 -16.78
N GLY A 107 -22.99 -5.64 -15.71
CA GLY A 107 -24.04 -4.91 -14.99
C GLY A 107 -23.53 -3.74 -14.14
N CYS A 108 -22.37 -3.88 -13.48
CA CYS A 108 -21.85 -2.82 -12.62
C CYS A 108 -20.82 -1.93 -13.32
N VAL A 109 -19.84 -2.51 -14.01
CA VAL A 109 -18.75 -1.71 -14.58
C VAL A 109 -18.89 -1.44 -16.08
N ASN A 110 -19.96 -1.89 -16.75
CA ASN A 110 -20.21 -1.69 -18.18
C ASN A 110 -18.96 -1.96 -19.04
N ALA A 111 -18.31 -3.08 -18.80
CA ALA A 111 -17.01 -3.40 -19.40
C ALA A 111 -17.10 -3.54 -20.93
N ARG A 112 -16.15 -2.93 -21.64
CA ARG A 112 -15.86 -3.17 -23.08
C ARG A 112 -14.49 -3.80 -23.25
N GLU A 113 -13.55 -3.46 -22.37
CA GLU A 113 -12.19 -3.99 -22.37
C GLU A 113 -11.78 -4.31 -20.92
N LEU A 114 -11.18 -5.48 -20.72
CA LEU A 114 -10.72 -5.98 -19.42
C LEU A 114 -9.21 -6.16 -19.45
N PHE A 115 -8.55 -5.76 -18.38
CA PHE A 115 -7.10 -5.86 -18.19
C PHE A 115 -6.80 -6.57 -16.87
N CYS A 116 -6.02 -7.65 -16.91
CA CYS A 116 -5.61 -8.39 -15.72
C CYS A 116 -4.24 -9.04 -15.92
N GLY A 117 -3.63 -9.51 -14.82
CA GLY A 117 -2.45 -10.38 -14.90
C GLY A 117 -2.82 -11.81 -15.31
N ASP A 118 -1.82 -12.59 -15.69
CA ASP A 118 -1.99 -13.99 -16.11
C ASP A 118 -2.48 -14.93 -14.99
N ASN A 119 -2.27 -14.53 -13.75
CA ASN A 119 -2.68 -15.25 -12.54
C ASN A 119 -4.05 -14.82 -11.99
N PHE A 120 -4.81 -14.03 -12.74
CA PHE A 120 -6.13 -13.56 -12.30
C PHE A 120 -7.12 -14.72 -12.18
N THR A 121 -7.81 -14.77 -11.06
CA THR A 121 -8.89 -15.73 -10.79
C THR A 121 -10.13 -15.01 -10.28
N PHE A 122 -11.30 -15.57 -10.56
CA PHE A 122 -12.59 -14.99 -10.18
C PHE A 122 -13.67 -16.07 -9.98
N GLY A 123 -14.84 -15.64 -9.52
CA GLY A 123 -15.93 -16.54 -9.22
C GLY A 123 -15.73 -17.36 -7.94
N ALA A 124 -16.77 -18.05 -7.53
CA ALA A 124 -16.77 -18.84 -6.30
C ALA A 124 -15.61 -19.84 -6.28
N ARG A 125 -14.84 -19.87 -5.17
CA ARG A 125 -13.66 -20.74 -4.99
C ARG A 125 -12.59 -20.58 -6.07
N ALA A 126 -12.48 -19.38 -6.70
CA ALA A 126 -11.57 -19.12 -7.82
C ALA A 126 -11.77 -20.09 -9.01
N ALA A 127 -13.00 -20.46 -9.30
CA ALA A 127 -13.32 -21.40 -10.38
C ALA A 127 -13.08 -20.84 -11.79
N GLY A 128 -13.02 -19.53 -11.96
CA GLY A 128 -12.64 -18.84 -13.20
C GLY A 128 -11.17 -18.46 -13.23
N ASN A 129 -10.53 -18.66 -14.37
CA ASN A 129 -9.18 -18.20 -14.71
C ASN A 129 -9.25 -17.28 -15.95
N VAL A 130 -8.12 -16.85 -16.48
CA VAL A 130 -8.05 -15.94 -17.64
C VAL A 130 -8.62 -16.56 -18.93
N GLU A 131 -8.46 -17.87 -19.15
CA GLU A 131 -9.03 -18.60 -20.28
C GLU A 131 -10.56 -18.59 -20.17
N ARG A 132 -11.10 -18.92 -19.00
CA ARG A 132 -12.55 -18.89 -18.76
C ARG A 132 -13.11 -17.48 -18.90
N LEU A 133 -12.36 -16.46 -18.48
CA LEU A 133 -12.76 -15.07 -18.67
C LEU A 133 -12.91 -14.73 -20.16
N ARG A 134 -11.95 -15.13 -21.00
CA ARG A 134 -12.00 -14.93 -22.45
C ARG A 134 -13.22 -15.64 -23.09
N GLU A 135 -13.45 -16.91 -22.72
CA GLU A 135 -14.58 -17.68 -23.22
C GLU A 135 -15.93 -17.01 -22.91
N LEU A 136 -16.09 -16.52 -21.67
CA LEU A 136 -17.34 -15.89 -21.25
C LEU A 136 -17.53 -14.48 -21.83
N CYS A 137 -16.45 -13.75 -22.07
CA CYS A 137 -16.49 -12.38 -22.57
C CYS A 137 -16.61 -12.30 -24.11
N ALA A 138 -16.08 -13.29 -24.85
CA ALA A 138 -16.10 -13.28 -26.35
C ALA A 138 -17.48 -13.12 -26.93
N PRO A 139 -18.53 -13.90 -26.54
CA PRO A 139 -19.89 -13.74 -27.10
C PRO A 139 -20.56 -12.40 -26.72
N LEU A 140 -20.00 -11.67 -25.70
CA LEU A 140 -20.50 -10.36 -25.28
C LEU A 140 -19.77 -9.19 -25.98
N GLY A 141 -18.79 -9.51 -26.84
CA GLY A 141 -17.98 -8.50 -27.52
C GLY A 141 -17.03 -7.73 -26.56
N ILE A 142 -16.70 -8.32 -25.42
CA ILE A 142 -15.78 -7.74 -24.43
C ILE A 142 -14.36 -8.24 -24.67
N GLY A 143 -13.41 -7.32 -24.91
CA GLY A 143 -11.99 -7.64 -25.07
C GLY A 143 -11.34 -8.03 -23.74
N VAL A 144 -10.45 -9.05 -23.76
CA VAL A 144 -9.70 -9.48 -22.56
C VAL A 144 -8.20 -9.46 -22.84
N HIS A 145 -7.50 -8.59 -22.14
CA HIS A 145 -6.07 -8.31 -22.31
C HIS A 145 -5.28 -8.79 -21.08
N ILE A 146 -4.33 -9.69 -21.31
CA ILE A 146 -3.44 -10.18 -20.26
C ILE A 146 -2.18 -9.32 -20.27
N VAL A 147 -1.94 -8.62 -19.18
CA VAL A 147 -0.77 -7.77 -19.01
C VAL A 147 0.39 -8.60 -18.44
N PRO A 148 1.56 -8.60 -19.10
CA PRO A 148 2.72 -9.34 -18.61
C PRO A 148 3.10 -8.95 -17.19
N MET A 149 3.46 -9.95 -16.38
CA MET A 149 3.87 -9.72 -14.99
C MET A 149 5.20 -8.98 -14.92
N ALA A 150 5.24 -7.91 -14.14
CA ALA A 150 6.48 -7.17 -13.88
C ALA A 150 7.51 -8.08 -13.20
N GLN A 151 8.79 -7.93 -13.57
CA GLN A 151 9.91 -8.70 -13.03
C GLN A 151 10.84 -7.81 -12.21
N TYR A 152 11.36 -8.34 -11.12
CA TYR A 152 12.44 -7.75 -10.33
C TYR A 152 13.44 -8.84 -9.94
N LYS A 153 14.72 -8.64 -10.29
CA LYS A 153 15.80 -9.64 -10.09
C LYS A 153 15.44 -11.03 -10.65
N GLY A 154 14.84 -11.07 -11.85
CA GLY A 154 14.49 -12.31 -12.53
C GLY A 154 13.28 -13.07 -11.96
N GLN A 155 12.54 -12.48 -11.03
CA GLN A 155 11.36 -13.08 -10.43
C GLN A 155 10.17 -12.13 -10.50
N THR A 156 8.96 -12.69 -10.64
CA THR A 156 7.72 -11.95 -10.70
C THR A 156 7.50 -11.07 -9.45
N VAL A 157 7.14 -9.81 -9.68
CA VAL A 157 6.73 -8.88 -8.62
C VAL A 157 5.34 -9.27 -8.11
N SER A 158 5.19 -9.37 -6.78
CA SER A 158 3.91 -9.67 -6.15
C SER A 158 3.81 -9.07 -4.75
N SER A 159 2.59 -8.82 -4.27
CA SER A 159 2.36 -8.35 -2.89
C SER A 159 2.95 -9.30 -1.84
N THR A 160 2.95 -10.61 -2.10
CA THR A 160 3.58 -11.62 -1.21
C THR A 160 5.09 -11.40 -1.08
N ARG A 161 5.80 -11.20 -2.19
CA ARG A 161 7.24 -10.91 -2.16
C ARG A 161 7.57 -9.57 -1.50
N ILE A 162 6.72 -8.58 -1.72
CA ILE A 162 6.89 -7.25 -1.09
C ILE A 162 6.73 -7.36 0.42
N ARG A 163 5.72 -8.11 0.91
CA ARG A 163 5.55 -8.36 2.35
C ARG A 163 6.78 -9.05 2.94
N ALA A 164 7.23 -10.15 2.33
CA ALA A 164 8.43 -10.85 2.78
C ALA A 164 9.65 -9.93 2.81
N ALA A 165 9.84 -9.08 1.81
CA ALA A 165 10.94 -8.13 1.77
C ALA A 165 10.88 -7.10 2.89
N LEU A 166 9.69 -6.57 3.21
CA LEU A 166 9.47 -5.63 4.32
C LEU A 166 9.69 -6.30 5.68
N GLU A 167 9.17 -7.51 5.86
CA GLU A 167 9.30 -8.30 7.10
C GLU A 167 10.74 -8.75 7.37
N GLU A 168 11.54 -8.95 6.33
CA GLU A 168 12.97 -9.33 6.40
C GLU A 168 13.94 -8.12 6.42
N GLY A 169 13.43 -6.89 6.39
CA GLY A 169 14.25 -5.68 6.37
C GLY A 169 14.91 -5.37 5.02
N ARG A 170 14.54 -6.07 3.94
CA ARG A 170 15.02 -5.83 2.57
C ARG A 170 14.23 -4.69 1.91
N LEU A 171 14.31 -3.51 2.53
CA LEU A 171 13.49 -2.34 2.17
C LEU A 171 13.78 -1.86 0.74
N ASP A 172 15.04 -1.91 0.29
CA ASP A 172 15.42 -1.50 -1.07
C ASP A 172 14.71 -2.38 -2.13
N ASP A 173 14.62 -3.71 -1.87
CA ASP A 173 13.89 -4.65 -2.74
C ASP A 173 12.38 -4.35 -2.73
N ALA A 174 11.82 -4.09 -1.56
CA ALA A 174 10.40 -3.75 -1.41
C ALA A 174 10.06 -2.47 -2.17
N ASN A 175 10.83 -1.41 -2.00
CA ASN A 175 10.63 -0.12 -2.66
C ASN A 175 10.79 -0.24 -4.19
N ALA A 176 11.79 -1.00 -4.66
CA ALA A 176 11.96 -1.27 -6.09
C ALA A 176 10.75 -2.01 -6.69
N MET A 177 10.22 -3.03 -5.99
CA MET A 177 9.02 -3.75 -6.44
C MET A 177 7.74 -2.90 -6.36
N LEU A 178 7.61 -2.03 -5.35
CA LEU A 178 6.51 -1.07 -5.22
C LEU A 178 6.57 0.02 -6.30
N GLY A 179 7.78 0.35 -6.80
CA GLY A 179 8.01 1.51 -7.66
C GLY A 179 7.85 2.85 -6.95
N ALA A 180 7.83 2.83 -5.62
CA ALA A 180 7.77 3.99 -4.73
C ALA A 180 8.23 3.58 -3.32
N PRO A 181 8.63 4.52 -2.45
CA PRO A 181 8.91 4.21 -1.05
C PRO A 181 7.70 3.57 -0.35
N TYR A 182 7.96 2.57 0.49
CA TYR A 182 6.96 2.12 1.46
C TYR A 182 6.62 3.31 2.37
N ALA A 183 5.35 3.53 2.64
CA ALA A 183 4.90 4.68 3.41
C ALA A 183 3.73 4.32 4.33
N ILE A 184 3.62 5.06 5.44
CA ILE A 184 2.47 5.01 6.36
C ILE A 184 1.92 6.43 6.55
N ASP A 185 0.62 6.52 6.91
CA ASP A 185 -0.13 7.77 7.08
C ASP A 185 -1.06 7.71 8.31
N TRP A 186 -0.60 7.06 9.38
CA TRP A 186 -1.43 6.90 10.58
C TRP A 186 -1.40 8.11 11.51
N PRO A 187 -2.43 8.27 12.37
CA PRO A 187 -2.47 9.39 13.30
C PRO A 187 -1.28 9.40 14.26
N VAL A 188 -0.74 10.59 14.47
CA VAL A 188 0.24 10.82 15.53
C VAL A 188 -0.47 10.78 16.90
N VAL A 189 0.01 9.90 17.78
CA VAL A 189 -0.53 9.68 19.12
C VAL A 189 0.45 10.10 20.20
N HIS A 190 -0.04 10.29 21.43
CA HIS A 190 0.81 10.57 22.57
C HIS A 190 1.70 9.36 22.90
N GLY A 191 3.01 9.59 22.96
CA GLY A 191 3.98 8.63 23.49
C GLY A 191 4.08 8.70 25.02
N LYS A 192 4.94 7.87 25.60
CA LYS A 192 5.24 7.91 27.05
C LYS A 192 6.10 9.12 27.49
N GLY A 193 6.48 10.02 26.57
CA GLY A 193 7.28 11.22 26.88
C GLY A 193 8.73 10.98 27.25
N ILE A 194 9.25 9.75 27.10
CA ILE A 194 10.64 9.41 27.50
C ILE A 194 11.65 10.16 26.62
N GLY A 195 11.37 10.30 25.33
CA GLY A 195 12.23 11.00 24.37
C GLY A 195 12.37 12.49 24.67
N SER A 196 11.27 13.18 24.97
CA SER A 196 11.29 14.63 25.24
C SER A 196 11.82 14.99 26.63
N GLY A 197 11.59 14.12 27.63
CA GLY A 197 11.95 14.43 29.03
C GLY A 197 13.38 14.03 29.42
N LYS A 198 13.92 12.93 28.86
CA LYS A 198 15.21 12.36 29.31
C LYS A 198 16.28 12.30 28.22
N LEU A 199 15.88 12.31 26.92
CA LEU A 199 16.79 12.10 25.79
C LEU A 199 17.03 13.38 24.97
N GLY A 200 16.26 14.45 25.17
CA GLY A 200 16.32 15.64 24.28
C GLY A 200 15.95 15.35 22.82
N THR A 201 15.37 14.18 22.55
CA THR A 201 14.98 13.71 21.21
C THR A 201 13.46 13.48 21.18
N PRO A 202 12.64 14.54 21.07
CA PRO A 202 11.18 14.37 20.96
C PRO A 202 10.84 13.56 19.72
N THR A 203 10.05 12.49 19.88
CA THR A 203 9.62 11.61 18.77
C THR A 203 8.13 11.72 18.56
N LEU A 204 7.73 11.68 17.28
CA LEU A 204 6.35 11.47 16.87
C LEU A 204 6.04 9.98 16.96
N ASN A 205 4.90 9.63 17.54
CA ASN A 205 4.50 8.24 17.73
C ASN A 205 3.30 7.90 16.84
N GLN A 206 3.41 6.85 16.06
CA GLN A 206 2.33 6.29 15.26
C GLN A 206 2.19 4.80 15.59
N ASN A 207 0.97 4.34 15.88
CA ASN A 207 0.72 2.94 16.20
C ASN A 207 0.34 2.16 14.94
N TYR A 208 0.90 0.96 14.77
CA TYR A 208 0.52 0.08 13.68
C TYR A 208 -0.89 -0.49 13.90
N PRO A 209 -1.84 -0.26 12.98
CA PRO A 209 -3.13 -0.94 13.01
C PRO A 209 -2.95 -2.46 12.89
N ALA A 210 -3.79 -3.25 13.56
CA ALA A 210 -3.67 -4.72 13.56
C ALA A 210 -3.71 -5.35 12.15
N ALA A 211 -4.42 -4.71 11.20
CA ALA A 211 -4.52 -5.19 9.82
C ALA A 211 -3.38 -4.69 8.90
N ALA A 212 -2.50 -3.82 9.39
CA ALA A 212 -1.37 -3.31 8.60
C ALA A 212 -0.18 -4.25 8.66
N LEU A 213 0.58 -4.30 7.57
CA LEU A 213 1.86 -4.98 7.54
C LEU A 213 2.84 -4.28 8.49
N GLN A 214 3.51 -5.07 9.30
CA GLN A 214 4.56 -4.59 10.20
C GLN A 214 5.93 -4.89 9.56
N PRO A 215 6.70 -3.87 9.15
CA PRO A 215 8.06 -4.09 8.66
C PRO A 215 8.96 -4.67 9.74
N CYS A 216 10.13 -5.16 9.32
CA CYS A 216 11.19 -5.63 10.22
C CYS A 216 11.46 -4.61 11.33
N ALA A 217 11.59 -5.07 12.56
CA ALA A 217 11.97 -4.19 13.66
C ALA A 217 13.40 -3.64 13.44
N GLY A 218 13.56 -2.33 13.61
CA GLY A 218 14.84 -1.67 13.34
C GLY A 218 14.74 -0.16 13.30
N VAL A 219 15.85 0.46 12.94
CA VAL A 219 15.96 1.90 12.66
C VAL A 219 16.01 2.11 11.16
N TYR A 220 15.34 3.14 10.67
CA TYR A 220 15.18 3.45 9.26
C TYR A 220 15.56 4.89 8.97
N LEU A 221 16.17 5.14 7.82
CA LEU A 221 16.25 6.46 7.22
C LEU A 221 14.92 6.75 6.53
N THR A 222 14.27 7.81 6.96
CA THR A 222 12.90 8.15 6.57
C THR A 222 12.81 9.63 6.20
N ARG A 223 11.70 10.01 5.55
CA ARG A 223 11.25 11.41 5.51
C ARG A 223 9.77 11.48 5.85
N ILE A 224 9.38 12.57 6.46
CA ILE A 224 8.01 12.81 6.88
C ILE A 224 7.50 14.13 6.30
N TYR A 225 6.24 14.15 5.85
CA TYR A 225 5.61 15.35 5.33
C TYR A 225 4.91 16.12 6.45
N LEU A 226 5.46 17.28 6.82
CA LEU A 226 4.96 18.12 7.90
C LEU A 226 4.96 19.59 7.45
N ASP A 227 3.89 20.31 7.78
CA ASP A 227 3.74 21.74 7.50
C ASP A 227 4.08 22.12 6.04
N GLY A 228 3.56 21.31 5.09
CA GLY A 228 3.75 21.56 3.65
C GLY A 228 5.12 21.18 3.09
N ALA A 229 6.00 20.54 3.86
CA ALA A 229 7.36 20.19 3.43
C ALA A 229 7.79 18.78 3.86
N TRP A 230 8.61 18.13 3.01
CA TRP A 230 9.31 16.90 3.36
C TRP A 230 10.51 17.20 4.27
N ARG A 231 10.59 16.50 5.41
CA ARG A 231 11.68 16.62 6.39
C ARG A 231 12.39 15.29 6.55
N PRO A 232 13.74 15.23 6.42
CA PRO A 232 14.51 14.05 6.78
C PRO A 232 14.26 13.66 8.24
N ALA A 233 14.18 12.36 8.51
CA ALA A 233 13.87 11.84 9.83
C ALA A 233 14.54 10.48 10.08
N ALA A 234 14.66 10.09 11.34
CA ALA A 234 15.04 8.75 11.76
C ALA A 234 13.84 8.08 12.43
N THR A 235 13.51 6.87 12.01
CA THR A 235 12.34 6.16 12.53
C THR A 235 12.71 4.82 13.11
N GLY A 236 12.35 4.58 14.36
CA GLY A 236 12.43 3.29 15.02
C GLY A 236 11.11 2.53 14.92
N ILE A 237 11.16 1.26 14.49
CA ILE A 237 10.04 0.32 14.55
C ILE A 237 10.38 -0.79 15.54
N GLY A 238 9.50 -1.04 16.51
CA GLY A 238 9.71 -2.11 17.46
C GLY A 238 8.54 -2.33 18.40
N LYS A 239 8.53 -3.49 19.05
CA LYS A 239 7.63 -3.73 20.18
C LYS A 239 8.13 -2.94 21.38
N ARG A 240 7.25 -2.19 22.03
CA ARG A 240 7.59 -1.60 23.32
C ARG A 240 7.76 -2.73 24.34
N PRO A 241 8.88 -2.82 25.07
CA PRO A 241 8.93 -3.67 26.25
C PRO A 241 7.91 -3.13 27.26
N THR A 242 6.74 -3.74 27.31
CA THR A 242 5.78 -3.50 28.39
C THR A 242 6.30 -4.18 29.65
N VAL A 243 6.10 -3.54 30.79
CA VAL A 243 6.38 -4.10 32.13
C VAL A 243 5.51 -5.34 32.38
N ASP A 244 4.45 -5.53 31.60
CA ASP A 244 3.63 -6.73 31.52
C ASP A 244 4.04 -7.57 30.30
N SER A 245 4.50 -8.79 30.58
CA SER A 245 4.95 -9.81 29.62
C SER A 245 3.86 -10.41 28.73
N SER A 246 2.85 -9.63 28.32
CA SER A 246 1.81 -10.09 27.39
C SER A 246 2.35 -10.09 25.95
N ALA A 247 2.07 -11.16 25.24
CA ALA A 247 2.45 -11.35 23.82
C ALA A 247 1.88 -10.27 22.88
N ASP A 248 0.98 -9.41 23.36
CA ASP A 248 0.22 -8.39 22.65
C ASP A 248 0.82 -6.97 22.70
N ALA A 249 2.12 -6.82 22.98
CA ALA A 249 2.75 -5.50 22.93
C ALA A 249 2.62 -4.89 21.52
N ALA A 250 1.85 -3.80 21.42
CA ALA A 250 1.65 -3.08 20.16
C ALA A 250 2.99 -2.63 19.57
N VAL A 251 3.17 -2.86 18.27
CA VAL A 251 4.32 -2.31 17.54
C VAL A 251 4.12 -0.82 17.37
N THR A 252 5.15 -0.05 17.69
CA THR A 252 5.17 1.41 17.59
C THR A 252 6.16 1.85 16.52
N CYS A 253 5.82 2.95 15.89
CA CYS A 253 6.69 3.70 15.00
C CYS A 253 7.02 5.02 15.68
N GLU A 254 8.27 5.21 16.05
CA GLU A 254 8.76 6.41 16.75
C GLU A 254 9.70 7.17 15.83
N THR A 255 9.27 8.35 15.37
CA THR A 255 9.99 9.15 14.38
C THR A 255 10.59 10.39 15.03
N TYR A 256 11.92 10.51 15.01
CA TYR A 256 12.65 11.71 15.37
C TYR A 256 12.85 12.59 14.12
N VAL A 257 12.43 13.85 14.21
CA VAL A 257 12.58 14.85 13.16
C VAL A 257 13.49 15.96 13.68
N PRO A 258 14.72 16.09 13.16
CA PRO A 258 15.62 17.18 13.56
C PRO A 258 14.98 18.56 13.36
N ASP A 259 15.24 19.46 14.29
CA ASP A 259 14.83 20.88 14.23
C ASP A 259 13.31 21.10 14.07
N PHE A 260 12.50 20.11 14.48
CA PHE A 260 11.04 20.22 14.46
C PHE A 260 10.47 20.30 15.89
N SER A 261 9.66 21.33 16.15
CA SER A 261 9.03 21.59 17.46
C SER A 261 7.51 21.85 17.39
N GLY A 262 6.86 21.46 16.30
CA GLY A 262 5.42 21.65 16.11
C GLY A 262 4.55 20.67 16.90
N ASN A 263 3.29 21.05 17.16
CA ASN A 263 2.28 20.15 17.68
C ASN A 263 1.54 19.48 16.51
N VAL A 264 1.70 18.16 16.37
CA VAL A 264 1.12 17.36 15.29
C VAL A 264 0.23 16.20 15.78
N TYR A 265 -0.15 16.22 17.06
CA TYR A 265 -1.05 15.20 17.60
C TYR A 265 -2.39 15.17 16.85
N GLY A 266 -2.84 13.97 16.51
CA GLY A 266 -4.05 13.73 15.73
C GLY A 266 -3.90 13.97 14.22
N GLN A 267 -2.83 14.62 13.75
CA GLN A 267 -2.53 14.72 12.32
C GLN A 267 -2.10 13.36 11.76
N GLN A 268 -2.28 13.16 10.45
CA GLN A 268 -1.90 11.94 9.73
C GLN A 268 -0.79 12.24 8.69
N PRO A 269 0.43 12.55 9.13
CA PRO A 269 1.51 12.85 8.22
C PRO A 269 1.94 11.60 7.45
N THR A 270 2.26 11.77 6.16
CA THR A 270 2.89 10.70 5.39
C THR A 270 4.34 10.53 5.82
N LEU A 271 4.70 9.32 6.24
CA LEU A 271 6.06 8.90 6.58
C LEU A 271 6.54 7.87 5.56
N GLU A 272 7.59 8.21 4.82
CA GLU A 272 8.22 7.34 3.82
C GLU A 272 9.49 6.67 4.36
N PHE A 273 9.63 5.38 4.10
CA PHE A 273 10.77 4.56 4.48
C PHE A 273 11.71 4.37 3.27
N HIS A 274 12.92 4.87 3.37
CA HIS A 274 13.87 4.86 2.26
C HIS A 274 14.99 3.85 2.40
N LYS A 275 15.49 3.64 3.64
CA LYS A 275 16.57 2.69 3.88
C LYS A 275 16.45 2.04 5.26
N TYR A 276 16.69 0.73 5.33
CA TYR A 276 16.90 0.05 6.61
C TYR A 276 18.31 0.37 7.10
N PHE A 277 18.43 0.96 8.29
CA PHE A 277 19.70 1.46 8.81
C PHE A 277 20.40 0.42 9.70
N CYS A 278 19.70 -0.07 10.74
CA CYS A 278 20.24 -1.10 11.62
C CYS A 278 19.14 -1.83 12.41
N PRO A 279 19.41 -3.07 12.88
CA PRO A 279 18.45 -3.80 13.71
C PRO A 279 18.29 -3.16 15.09
N VAL A 280 17.17 -3.48 15.76
CA VAL A 280 16.96 -3.17 17.17
C VAL A 280 18.03 -3.89 17.99
N ARG A 281 18.66 -3.16 18.92
CA ARG A 281 19.63 -3.69 19.90
C ARG A 281 19.32 -3.19 21.30
N LYS A 282 19.83 -3.88 22.30
CA LYS A 282 19.80 -3.37 23.68
C LYS A 282 20.86 -2.28 23.82
N PHE A 283 20.52 -1.22 24.57
CA PHE A 283 21.43 -0.12 24.88
C PHE A 283 21.78 -0.16 26.37
N ASN A 284 23.02 0.18 26.70
CA ASN A 284 23.49 0.23 28.08
C ASN A 284 23.13 1.53 28.76
N SER A 285 22.84 2.58 27.98
CA SER A 285 22.42 3.89 28.49
C SER A 285 21.45 4.59 27.54
N LEU A 286 20.76 5.61 28.06
CA LEU A 286 19.91 6.48 27.26
C LEU A 286 20.73 7.34 26.28
N ASP A 287 21.95 7.71 26.65
CA ASP A 287 22.85 8.50 25.79
C ASP A 287 23.29 7.71 24.56
N GLU A 288 23.53 6.39 24.70
CA GLU A 288 23.84 5.52 23.56
C GLU A 288 22.65 5.43 22.58
N LEU A 289 21.43 5.36 23.10
CA LEU A 289 20.22 5.39 22.27
C LEU A 289 20.05 6.74 21.56
N ALA A 290 20.23 7.85 22.27
CA ALA A 290 20.17 9.19 21.70
C ALA A 290 21.20 9.37 20.58
N ALA A 291 22.45 8.96 20.81
CA ALA A 291 23.51 9.02 19.83
C ALA A 291 23.17 8.24 18.53
N LEU A 292 22.55 7.05 18.64
CA LEU A 292 22.09 6.30 17.47
C LEU A 292 20.99 7.05 16.72
N ILE A 293 20.01 7.62 17.43
CA ILE A 293 18.90 8.37 16.81
C ILE A 293 19.44 9.59 16.05
N HIS A 294 20.34 10.36 16.65
CA HIS A 294 20.98 11.52 16.00
C HIS A 294 21.79 11.11 14.78
N HIS A 295 22.63 10.06 14.91
CA HIS A 295 23.41 9.55 13.79
C HIS A 295 22.51 9.09 12.62
N ALA A 296 21.44 8.37 12.89
CA ALA A 296 20.49 7.95 11.86
C ALA A 296 19.79 9.16 11.20
N ALA A 297 19.49 10.21 11.95
CA ALA A 297 18.89 11.43 11.41
C ALA A 297 19.87 12.22 10.52
N ASP A 298 21.15 12.30 10.91
CA ASP A 298 22.20 12.91 10.09
C ASP A 298 22.42 12.14 8.78
N GLU A 299 22.47 10.81 8.86
CA GLU A 299 22.54 9.94 7.68
C GLU A 299 21.30 10.09 6.78
N SER A 300 20.11 10.26 7.36
CA SER A 300 18.89 10.54 6.59
C SER A 300 19.00 11.86 5.85
N LYS A 301 19.46 12.92 6.50
CA LYS A 301 19.69 14.23 5.87
C LYS A 301 20.69 14.11 4.73
N ALA A 302 21.83 13.46 4.96
CA ALA A 302 22.85 13.24 3.94
C ALA A 302 22.34 12.43 2.74
N TYR A 303 21.48 11.41 2.99
CA TYR A 303 20.84 10.62 1.95
C TYR A 303 19.95 11.49 1.04
N PHE A 304 19.07 12.30 1.61
CA PHE A 304 18.15 13.13 0.81
C PHE A 304 18.85 14.32 0.13
N ASP A 305 19.92 14.85 0.69
CA ASP A 305 20.71 15.89 0.03
C ASP A 305 21.45 15.37 -1.22
N LYS A 306 21.87 14.10 -1.23
CA LYS A 306 22.40 13.44 -2.42
C LYS A 306 21.32 13.18 -3.50
N CYS A 307 20.08 12.89 -3.10
CA CYS A 307 18.98 12.67 -4.04
C CYS A 307 18.44 13.94 -4.71
N LYS A 308 18.83 15.14 -4.23
CA LYS A 308 18.47 16.43 -4.84
C LYS A 308 19.40 16.88 -5.95
N ARG A 309 20.55 16.22 -6.12
CA ARG A 309 21.55 16.47 -7.17
C ARG A 309 21.35 15.51 -8.34
#